data_4bc3a2593a5c45fb2f799f936f286cae
#
_entry.id   4bc3a2593a5c45fb2f799f936f286cae
#
_cell.length_a   1.000
_cell.length_b   1.000
_cell.length_c   1.000
_cell.angle_alpha   90.00
_cell.angle_beta   90.00
_cell.angle_gamma   90.00
#
_symmetry.space_group_name_H-M   'P 1'
#
loop_
_entity.id
_entity.type
_entity.pdbx_description
1 polymer ?
#
loop_
_entity_poly.entity_id
_entity_poly.type
_entity_poly.pdbx_seq_one_letter_code
_entity_poly.pdbx_strand_id
1 'polypeptide(L)'
;MWSSQEPDDFPPISESAASDKHSVLYQVGYLLRETLSTILKATILSFLIIYFVAQTNIVYGASMEPTLHEKQRLIVEKVSYRLITPQRGDVVVVDVADSPVPLIKRVVGLPGETVEIRDNHVLVNGRILAEPYLPPLWQVNYPPTQIPDHAVFVMGDNRPVSRDSRSFGPVAIEQIRGHAWVRYWPLQDAGLIR
;
A
#
# COMPACT_ATOMS: atom_id res chain seq x y z
N MET A 1 -37.31 85.42 -32.96
CA MET A 1 -36.93 84.90 -31.65
C MET A 1 -36.66 83.46 -31.87
N TRP A 2 -35.38 83.10 -32.10
CA TRP A 2 -34.92 81.69 -32.28
C TRP A 2 -34.05 81.38 -31.10
N SER A 3 -34.47 80.40 -30.30
CA SER A 3 -33.75 79.90 -29.20
C SER A 3 -32.80 78.80 -29.74
N SER A 4 -31.52 78.99 -29.55
CA SER A 4 -30.45 78.04 -29.80
C SER A 4 -30.51 76.93 -28.73
N GLN A 5 -30.82 75.70 -29.15
CA GLN A 5 -30.60 74.49 -28.37
C GLN A 5 -29.12 74.19 -28.39
N GLU A 6 -28.54 74.01 -27.22
CA GLU A 6 -27.20 73.44 -26.97
C GLU A 6 -27.16 71.99 -27.43
N PRO A 7 -26.02 71.51 -27.99
CA PRO A 7 -25.89 70.11 -28.38
C PRO A 7 -25.64 69.24 -27.11
N ASP A 8 -26.39 68.14 -27.05
CA ASP A 8 -26.32 67.11 -26.02
C ASP A 8 -24.89 66.67 -25.80
N ASP A 9 -24.46 66.81 -24.58
CA ASP A 9 -23.15 66.32 -24.06
C ASP A 9 -23.28 64.82 -23.83
N PHE A 10 -22.98 64.01 -24.86
CA PHE A 10 -22.87 62.57 -24.70
C PHE A 10 -21.55 62.23 -24.02
N PRO A 11 -21.55 61.52 -22.88
CA PRO A 11 -20.32 61.11 -22.26
C PRO A 11 -19.55 60.13 -23.16
N PRO A 12 -18.22 60.21 -23.15
CA PRO A 12 -17.39 59.40 -24.03
C PRO A 12 -17.48 57.90 -23.68
N ILE A 13 -17.93 57.12 -24.65
CA ILE A 13 -18.17 55.66 -24.54
C ILE A 13 -16.86 54.85 -24.24
N SER A 14 -15.68 55.49 -24.30
CA SER A 14 -14.39 54.81 -24.22
C SER A 14 -13.89 54.46 -22.82
N GLU A 15 -14.34 55.12 -21.76
CA GLU A 15 -13.85 54.88 -20.41
C GLU A 15 -14.45 53.66 -19.72
N SER A 16 -15.71 53.33 -20.01
CA SER A 16 -16.43 52.19 -19.41
C SER A 16 -15.85 50.83 -19.86
N ALA A 17 -15.48 50.71 -21.13
CA ALA A 17 -14.96 49.46 -21.68
C ALA A 17 -13.51 49.11 -21.26
N ALA A 18 -12.72 50.11 -20.89
CA ALA A 18 -11.37 49.91 -20.39
C ALA A 18 -11.35 49.45 -18.92
N SER A 19 -12.26 50.00 -18.09
CA SER A 19 -12.43 49.62 -16.68
C SER A 19 -12.88 48.17 -16.53
N ASP A 20 -13.82 47.70 -17.39
CA ASP A 20 -14.32 46.31 -17.35
C ASP A 20 -13.22 45.28 -17.71
N LYS A 21 -12.37 45.59 -18.69
CA LYS A 21 -11.25 44.67 -19.06
C LYS A 21 -10.24 44.49 -17.94
N HIS A 22 -9.89 45.53 -17.20
CA HIS A 22 -8.98 45.45 -16.09
C HIS A 22 -9.57 44.65 -14.92
N SER A 23 -10.86 44.79 -14.63
CA SER A 23 -11.53 43.99 -13.60
C SER A 23 -11.59 42.51 -13.94
N VAL A 24 -11.89 42.17 -15.20
CA VAL A 24 -11.92 40.79 -15.70
C VAL A 24 -10.55 40.15 -15.65
N LEU A 25 -9.49 40.85 -16.09
CA LEU A 25 -8.11 40.35 -16.02
C LEU A 25 -7.65 40.10 -14.59
N TYR A 26 -8.01 40.97 -13.66
CA TYR A 26 -7.71 40.80 -12.25
C TYR A 26 -8.45 39.57 -11.65
N GLN A 27 -9.73 39.42 -11.96
CA GLN A 27 -10.52 38.26 -11.52
C GLN A 27 -9.97 36.94 -12.08
N VAL A 28 -9.62 36.89 -13.37
CA VAL A 28 -9.00 35.74 -14.02
C VAL A 28 -7.64 35.41 -13.36
N GLY A 29 -6.82 36.44 -13.13
CA GLY A 29 -5.53 36.26 -12.45
C GLY A 29 -5.68 35.73 -11.02
N TYR A 30 -6.66 36.22 -10.27
CA TYR A 30 -6.97 35.73 -8.93
C TYR A 30 -7.44 34.27 -8.95
N LEU A 31 -8.37 33.91 -9.82
CA LEU A 31 -8.88 32.54 -9.99
C LEU A 31 -7.75 31.58 -10.40
N LEU A 32 -6.89 31.98 -11.33
CA LEU A 32 -5.74 31.17 -11.76
C LEU A 32 -4.76 30.93 -10.60
N ARG A 33 -4.46 31.97 -9.82
CA ARG A 33 -3.59 31.83 -8.64
C ARG A 33 -4.17 30.90 -7.59
N GLU A 34 -5.48 31.01 -7.33
CA GLU A 34 -6.16 30.20 -6.32
C GLU A 34 -6.26 28.73 -6.75
N THR A 35 -6.62 28.48 -8.00
CA THR A 35 -6.64 27.12 -8.56
C THR A 35 -5.25 26.48 -8.56
N LEU A 36 -4.22 27.20 -8.97
CA LEU A 36 -2.84 26.73 -8.95
C LEU A 36 -2.35 26.41 -7.52
N SER A 37 -2.68 27.29 -6.56
CA SER A 37 -2.37 27.07 -5.13
C SER A 37 -3.07 25.81 -4.59
N THR A 38 -4.34 25.60 -4.96
CA THR A 38 -5.10 24.43 -4.54
C THR A 38 -4.54 23.14 -5.13
N ILE A 39 -4.21 23.13 -6.41
CA ILE A 39 -3.55 22.01 -7.08
C ILE A 39 -2.20 21.70 -6.40
N LEU A 40 -1.39 22.72 -6.14
CA LEU A 40 -0.09 22.53 -5.49
C LEU A 40 -0.24 21.91 -4.09
N LYS A 41 -1.17 22.42 -3.27
CA LYS A 41 -1.45 21.86 -1.93
C LYS A 41 -1.94 20.42 -2.00
N ALA A 42 -2.85 20.11 -2.92
CA ALA A 42 -3.36 18.76 -3.13
C ALA A 42 -2.25 17.80 -3.58
N THR A 43 -1.37 18.24 -4.47
CA THR A 43 -0.22 17.46 -4.95
C THR A 43 0.76 17.17 -3.82
N ILE A 44 1.11 18.17 -3.01
CA ILE A 44 2.00 18.01 -1.85
C ILE A 44 1.38 17.02 -0.85
N LEU A 45 0.10 17.21 -0.52
CA LEU A 45 -0.61 16.33 0.42
C LEU A 45 -0.67 14.89 -0.10
N SER A 46 -0.98 14.68 -1.37
CA SER A 46 -0.98 13.35 -2.00
C SER A 46 0.39 12.70 -1.96
N PHE A 47 1.45 13.48 -2.25
CA PHE A 47 2.82 12.99 -2.17
C PHE A 47 3.20 12.56 -0.75
N LEU A 48 2.84 13.36 0.26
CA LEU A 48 3.08 13.02 1.67
C LEU A 48 2.34 11.75 2.08
N ILE A 49 1.07 11.61 1.69
CA ILE A 49 0.27 10.40 1.98
C ILE A 49 0.96 9.18 1.36
N ILE A 50 1.30 9.21 0.07
CA ILE A 50 1.96 8.09 -0.61
C ILE A 50 3.30 7.78 0.06
N TYR A 51 4.11 8.78 0.39
CA TYR A 51 5.44 8.59 1.00
C TYR A 51 5.36 7.93 2.38
N PHE A 52 4.40 8.32 3.23
CA PHE A 52 4.27 7.80 4.59
C PHE A 52 3.46 6.51 4.67
N VAL A 53 2.53 6.27 3.75
CA VAL A 53 1.57 5.15 3.81
C VAL A 53 2.00 3.96 2.97
N ALA A 54 2.62 4.17 1.81
CA ALA A 54 2.93 3.11 0.87
C ALA A 54 4.43 3.05 0.52
N GLN A 55 4.92 1.84 0.29
CA GLN A 55 6.26 1.58 -0.23
C GLN A 55 6.18 0.58 -1.37
N THR A 56 7.02 0.77 -2.40
CA THR A 56 7.15 -0.22 -3.47
C THR A 56 8.25 -1.21 -3.15
N ASN A 57 7.97 -2.49 -3.31
CA ASN A 57 8.92 -3.57 -3.13
C ASN A 57 8.99 -4.45 -4.38
N ILE A 58 10.16 -5.01 -4.63
CA ILE A 58 10.36 -6.00 -5.70
C ILE A 58 10.46 -7.37 -5.04
N VAL A 59 9.77 -8.36 -5.62
CA VAL A 59 9.85 -9.77 -5.18
C VAL A 59 11.19 -10.35 -5.63
N TYR A 60 11.95 -10.89 -4.69
CA TYR A 60 13.18 -11.61 -4.93
C TYR A 60 13.03 -13.07 -4.52
N GLY A 61 13.46 -13.97 -5.43
CA GLY A 61 13.42 -15.42 -5.23
C GLY A 61 12.01 -16.01 -5.35
N ALA A 62 11.95 -17.33 -5.19
CA ALA A 62 10.77 -18.14 -5.47
C ALA A 62 9.97 -18.54 -4.22
N SER A 63 10.25 -17.96 -3.05
CA SER A 63 9.67 -18.43 -1.77
C SER A 63 8.16 -18.21 -1.63
N MET A 64 7.56 -17.36 -2.47
CA MET A 64 6.13 -17.06 -2.47
C MET A 64 5.40 -17.61 -3.71
N GLU A 65 6.06 -18.42 -4.53
CA GLU A 65 5.37 -19.11 -5.61
C GLU A 65 4.38 -20.15 -5.08
N PRO A 66 3.25 -20.33 -5.74
CA PRO A 66 2.82 -19.72 -7.01
C PRO A 66 2.16 -18.34 -6.86
N THR A 67 1.94 -17.83 -5.65
CA THR A 67 1.21 -16.57 -5.43
C THR A 67 1.96 -15.37 -5.97
N LEU A 68 3.26 -15.28 -5.72
CA LEU A 68 4.13 -14.20 -6.19
C LEU A 68 5.36 -14.77 -6.87
N HIS A 69 5.70 -14.21 -8.03
CA HIS A 69 6.87 -14.59 -8.82
C HIS A 69 7.98 -13.54 -8.73
N GLU A 70 9.21 -13.99 -8.98
CA GLU A 70 10.37 -13.10 -9.00
C GLU A 70 10.20 -11.91 -9.95
N LYS A 71 10.75 -10.75 -9.58
CA LYS A 71 10.69 -9.46 -10.29
C LYS A 71 9.33 -8.79 -10.34
N GLN A 72 8.29 -9.39 -9.77
CA GLN A 72 7.02 -8.68 -9.58
C GLN A 72 7.20 -7.50 -8.62
N ARG A 73 6.41 -6.44 -8.84
CA ARG A 73 6.46 -5.23 -8.02
C ARG A 73 5.17 -5.08 -7.23
N LEU A 74 5.33 -4.83 -5.95
CA LEU A 74 4.25 -4.78 -4.98
C LEU A 74 4.15 -3.39 -4.37
N ILE A 75 2.94 -3.00 -4.01
CA ILE A 75 2.68 -1.91 -3.08
C ILE A 75 2.52 -2.53 -1.70
N VAL A 76 3.34 -2.08 -0.77
CA VAL A 76 3.35 -2.49 0.63
C VAL A 76 2.82 -1.34 1.47
N GLU A 77 1.76 -1.58 2.19
CA GLU A 77 1.13 -0.63 3.10
C GLU A 77 1.78 -0.75 4.49
N LYS A 78 2.14 0.39 5.12
CA LYS A 78 2.95 0.45 6.34
C LYS A 78 2.17 0.78 7.62
N VAL A 79 0.94 1.22 7.49
CA VAL A 79 0.20 1.84 8.60
C VAL A 79 -0.68 0.85 9.34
N SER A 80 -1.25 -0.13 8.63
CA SER A 80 -2.23 -1.07 9.20
C SER A 80 -1.71 -1.75 10.45
N TYR A 81 -0.52 -2.31 10.43
CA TYR A 81 0.01 -3.06 11.58
C TYR A 81 0.55 -2.20 12.74
N ARG A 82 0.47 -0.88 12.62
CA ARG A 82 0.62 0.02 13.77
C ARG A 82 -0.67 0.18 14.57
N LEU A 83 -1.81 -0.16 13.96
CA LEU A 83 -3.15 0.06 14.51
C LEU A 83 -3.95 -1.25 14.66
N ILE A 84 -3.65 -2.25 13.84
CA ILE A 84 -4.42 -3.50 13.73
C ILE A 84 -3.43 -4.67 13.77
N THR A 85 -3.79 -5.73 14.47
CA THR A 85 -3.03 -6.98 14.48
C THR A 85 -3.06 -7.66 13.11
N PRO A 86 -1.93 -8.22 12.61
CA PRO A 86 -1.92 -9.00 11.39
C PRO A 86 -2.95 -10.11 11.39
N GLN A 87 -3.57 -10.36 10.26
CA GLN A 87 -4.56 -11.43 10.11
C GLN A 87 -3.92 -12.66 9.45
N ARG A 88 -4.52 -13.82 9.72
CA ARG A 88 -4.11 -15.05 9.05
C ARG A 88 -4.39 -14.97 7.55
N GLY A 89 -3.38 -15.33 6.75
CA GLY A 89 -3.42 -15.21 5.30
C GLY A 89 -2.79 -13.94 4.74
N ASP A 90 -2.58 -12.91 5.58
CA ASP A 90 -1.90 -11.68 5.13
C ASP A 90 -0.51 -12.00 4.59
N VAL A 91 -0.18 -11.41 3.43
CA VAL A 91 1.20 -11.44 2.91
C VAL A 91 1.94 -10.22 3.43
N VAL A 92 3.00 -10.45 4.18
CA VAL A 92 3.73 -9.41 4.92
C VAL A 92 5.18 -9.31 4.47
N VAL A 93 5.74 -8.13 4.60
CA VAL A 93 7.18 -7.87 4.45
C VAL A 93 7.79 -7.80 5.84
N VAL A 94 8.74 -8.69 6.13
CA VAL A 94 9.34 -8.81 7.46
C VAL A 94 10.84 -8.61 7.45
N ASP A 95 11.37 -8.02 8.52
CA ASP A 95 12.80 -7.95 8.81
C ASP A 95 13.21 -9.13 9.70
N VAL A 96 14.22 -9.85 9.27
CA VAL A 96 14.79 -10.96 10.04
C VAL A 96 16.27 -10.69 10.24
N ALA A 97 16.75 -10.88 11.47
CA ALA A 97 18.12 -10.53 11.87
C ALA A 97 19.21 -11.11 10.95
N ASP A 98 18.99 -12.33 10.47
CA ASP A 98 19.96 -13.04 9.62
C ASP A 98 19.74 -12.80 8.11
N SER A 99 18.92 -11.83 7.72
CA SER A 99 18.68 -11.52 6.31
C SER A 99 19.02 -10.06 6.02
N PRO A 100 19.95 -9.78 5.07
CA PRO A 100 20.30 -8.41 4.70
C PRO A 100 19.18 -7.70 3.94
N VAL A 101 18.19 -8.45 3.46
CA VAL A 101 17.03 -7.94 2.73
C VAL A 101 15.74 -8.39 3.39
N PRO A 102 14.68 -7.57 3.37
CA PRO A 102 13.38 -7.96 3.89
C PRO A 102 12.83 -9.18 3.16
N LEU A 103 12.15 -10.06 3.89
CA LEU A 103 11.51 -11.24 3.35
C LEU A 103 10.02 -11.01 3.16
N ILE A 104 9.45 -11.57 2.08
CA ILE A 104 8.01 -11.58 1.85
C ILE A 104 7.50 -12.97 2.27
N LYS A 105 6.52 -13.01 3.17
CA LYS A 105 5.96 -14.23 3.74
C LYS A 105 4.47 -14.08 4.01
N ARG A 106 3.78 -15.21 4.19
CA ARG A 106 2.36 -15.25 4.59
C ARG A 106 2.23 -15.54 6.08
N VAL A 107 1.33 -14.82 6.74
CA VAL A 107 0.97 -15.08 8.14
C VAL A 107 0.14 -16.35 8.22
N VAL A 108 0.65 -17.34 8.94
CA VAL A 108 0.03 -18.67 9.12
C VAL A 108 -0.48 -18.84 10.53
N GLY A 109 0.25 -18.36 11.52
CA GLY A 109 -0.11 -18.43 12.93
C GLY A 109 -0.17 -17.04 13.57
N LEU A 110 -1.12 -16.86 14.47
CA LEU A 110 -1.37 -15.60 15.19
C LEU A 110 -0.85 -15.66 16.63
N PRO A 111 -0.71 -14.51 17.32
CA PRO A 111 -0.28 -14.45 18.70
C PRO A 111 -1.05 -15.43 19.63
N GLY A 112 -0.32 -16.13 20.49
CA GLY A 112 -0.88 -17.08 21.46
C GLY A 112 -1.29 -18.43 20.89
N GLU A 113 -1.25 -18.64 19.58
CA GLU A 113 -1.60 -19.92 18.96
C GLU A 113 -0.42 -20.90 18.95
N THR A 114 -0.75 -22.17 18.79
CA THR A 114 0.23 -23.24 18.57
C THR A 114 0.18 -23.68 17.12
N VAL A 115 1.32 -23.62 16.43
CA VAL A 115 1.49 -24.08 15.05
C VAL A 115 2.29 -25.39 15.07
N GLU A 116 1.80 -26.37 14.33
CA GLU A 116 2.45 -27.65 14.07
C GLU A 116 2.35 -27.97 12.59
N ILE A 117 3.31 -28.68 12.03
CA ILE A 117 3.20 -29.25 10.68
C ILE A 117 3.37 -30.75 10.77
N ARG A 118 2.33 -31.47 10.38
CA ARG A 118 2.29 -32.93 10.40
C ARG A 118 1.59 -33.43 9.14
N ASP A 119 2.19 -34.45 8.54
CA ASP A 119 1.64 -35.10 7.34
C ASP A 119 1.30 -34.10 6.23
N ASN A 120 2.18 -33.11 6.00
CA ASN A 120 2.03 -32.05 5.01
C ASN A 120 0.86 -31.06 5.26
N HIS A 121 0.31 -31.06 6.46
CA HIS A 121 -0.73 -30.14 6.85
C HIS A 121 -0.21 -29.21 7.95
N VAL A 122 -0.50 -27.94 7.81
CA VAL A 122 -0.35 -27.00 8.92
C VAL A 122 -1.53 -27.18 9.85
N LEU A 123 -1.25 -27.36 11.12
CA LEU A 123 -2.24 -27.39 12.18
C LEU A 123 -2.07 -26.12 13.04
N VAL A 124 -3.18 -25.46 13.31
CA VAL A 124 -3.25 -24.34 14.24
C VAL A 124 -4.17 -24.76 15.40
N ASN A 125 -3.64 -24.76 16.60
CA ASN A 125 -4.33 -25.24 17.78
C ASN A 125 -4.93 -26.65 17.58
N GLY A 126 -4.18 -27.53 16.90
CA GLY A 126 -4.58 -28.90 16.60
C GLY A 126 -5.60 -29.08 15.47
N ARG A 127 -6.02 -27.98 14.78
CA ARG A 127 -6.95 -28.04 13.65
C ARG A 127 -6.23 -27.76 12.33
N ILE A 128 -6.49 -28.57 11.32
CA ILE A 128 -5.91 -28.41 9.98
C ILE A 128 -6.33 -27.03 9.42
N LEU A 129 -5.34 -26.26 8.99
CA LEU A 129 -5.52 -25.00 8.28
C LEU A 129 -5.81 -25.29 6.81
N ALA A 130 -6.90 -24.72 6.27
CA ALA A 130 -7.15 -24.75 4.84
C ALA A 130 -6.25 -23.75 4.10
N GLU A 131 -5.46 -24.26 3.16
CA GLU A 131 -4.46 -23.49 2.42
C GLU A 131 -4.63 -23.69 0.90
N PRO A 132 -5.72 -23.16 0.30
CA PRO A 132 -6.08 -23.42 -1.10
C PRO A 132 -5.10 -22.83 -2.12
N TYR A 133 -4.20 -21.98 -1.67
CA TYR A 133 -3.15 -21.34 -2.47
C TYR A 133 -1.89 -22.21 -2.66
N LEU A 134 -1.81 -23.35 -1.94
CA LEU A 134 -0.64 -24.21 -2.01
C LEU A 134 -0.79 -25.32 -3.06
N PRO A 135 0.32 -25.75 -3.69
CA PRO A 135 0.35 -26.97 -4.44
C PRO A 135 0.19 -28.20 -3.52
N PRO A 136 -0.37 -29.31 -4.01
CA PRO A 136 -0.79 -30.45 -3.17
C PRO A 136 0.34 -31.25 -2.54
N LEU A 137 1.60 -31.06 -2.90
CA LEU A 137 2.71 -31.90 -2.46
C LEU A 137 3.89 -31.10 -1.92
N TRP A 138 4.08 -31.17 -0.60
CA TRP A 138 5.28 -30.74 0.07
C TRP A 138 5.47 -31.61 1.32
N GLN A 139 6.72 -31.94 1.66
CA GLN A 139 7.02 -32.85 2.79
C GLN A 139 7.91 -32.12 3.79
N VAL A 140 7.33 -31.66 4.88
CA VAL A 140 8.05 -31.09 6.02
C VAL A 140 7.22 -31.34 7.26
N ASN A 141 7.86 -31.79 8.33
CA ASN A 141 7.29 -31.82 9.67
C ASN A 141 7.91 -30.71 10.52
N TYR A 142 7.10 -30.09 11.37
CA TYR A 142 7.54 -29.06 12.31
C TYR A 142 6.85 -29.30 13.66
N PRO A 143 7.58 -29.34 14.77
CA PRO A 143 7.01 -29.66 16.07
C PRO A 143 6.02 -28.60 16.53
N PRO A 144 5.05 -28.94 17.41
CA PRO A 144 4.16 -27.97 18.01
C PRO A 144 4.97 -26.84 18.66
N THR A 145 4.71 -25.61 18.19
CA THR A 145 5.42 -24.42 18.65
C THR A 145 4.41 -23.34 19.01
N GLN A 146 4.44 -22.87 20.25
CA GLN A 146 3.60 -21.78 20.72
C GLN A 146 4.15 -20.45 20.24
N ILE A 147 3.27 -19.62 19.68
CA ILE A 147 3.60 -18.29 19.20
C ILE A 147 3.48 -17.31 20.38
N PRO A 148 4.49 -16.48 20.66
CA PRO A 148 4.41 -15.42 21.66
C PRO A 148 3.27 -14.40 21.38
N ASP A 149 2.78 -13.73 22.43
CA ASP A 149 1.65 -12.80 22.34
C ASP A 149 1.87 -11.59 21.41
N HIS A 150 3.10 -11.23 21.10
CA HIS A 150 3.47 -10.14 20.20
C HIS A 150 4.19 -10.60 18.92
N ALA A 151 3.97 -11.86 18.53
CA ALA A 151 4.62 -12.43 17.37
C ALA A 151 3.62 -13.15 16.46
N VAL A 152 4.01 -13.36 15.21
CA VAL A 152 3.28 -14.16 14.23
C VAL A 152 4.18 -15.26 13.67
N PHE A 153 3.59 -16.36 13.25
CA PHE A 153 4.29 -17.42 12.53
C PHE A 153 4.06 -17.22 11.03
N VAL A 154 5.14 -16.99 10.30
CA VAL A 154 5.07 -16.70 8.87
C VAL A 154 5.71 -17.83 8.05
N MET A 155 5.11 -18.14 6.91
CA MET A 155 5.61 -19.13 5.97
C MET A 155 5.61 -18.61 4.54
N GLY A 156 6.53 -19.11 3.72
CA GLY A 156 6.45 -18.91 2.28
C GLY A 156 5.43 -19.86 1.66
N ASP A 157 4.81 -19.46 0.57
CA ASP A 157 3.88 -20.32 -0.17
C ASP A 157 4.62 -21.46 -0.88
N ASN A 158 5.85 -21.23 -1.31
CA ASN A 158 6.74 -22.30 -1.78
C ASN A 158 7.42 -23.01 -0.60
N ARG A 159 6.68 -23.90 0.05
CA ARG A 159 7.05 -24.59 1.28
C ARG A 159 8.44 -25.27 1.27
N PRO A 160 8.84 -25.97 0.17
CA PRO A 160 10.12 -26.67 0.12
C PRO A 160 11.35 -25.77 0.11
N VAL A 161 11.25 -24.58 -0.51
CA VAL A 161 12.42 -23.70 -0.72
C VAL A 161 12.38 -22.43 0.13
N SER A 162 11.32 -22.26 0.93
CA SER A 162 11.17 -21.06 1.75
C SER A 162 11.99 -21.15 3.04
N ARG A 163 12.81 -20.15 3.28
CA ARG A 163 13.35 -19.84 4.60
C ARG A 163 12.34 -18.94 5.33
N ASP A 164 11.73 -19.45 6.40
CA ASP A 164 10.64 -18.81 7.12
C ASP A 164 10.65 -19.18 8.61
N SER A 165 9.56 -18.97 9.35
CA SER A 165 9.48 -19.21 10.79
C SER A 165 9.83 -20.65 11.21
N ARG A 166 9.83 -21.60 10.32
CA ARG A 166 10.35 -22.94 10.58
C ARG A 166 11.87 -22.95 10.85
N SER A 167 12.57 -21.96 10.30
CA SER A 167 14.03 -21.83 10.41
C SER A 167 14.46 -20.80 11.44
N PHE A 168 13.77 -19.67 11.54
CA PHE A 168 14.15 -18.55 12.41
C PHE A 168 13.17 -18.26 13.56
N GLY A 169 12.11 -19.07 13.69
CA GLY A 169 11.08 -18.89 14.72
C GLY A 169 10.02 -17.84 14.38
N PRO A 170 9.08 -17.60 15.31
CA PRO A 170 8.08 -16.55 15.19
C PRO A 170 8.71 -15.17 15.04
N VAL A 171 8.06 -14.30 14.26
CA VAL A 171 8.50 -12.93 13.95
C VAL A 171 7.70 -11.95 14.81
N ALA A 172 8.38 -11.05 15.52
CA ALA A 172 7.71 -10.00 16.27
C ALA A 172 6.91 -9.08 15.34
N ILE A 173 5.75 -8.60 15.81
CA ILE A 173 4.87 -7.74 14.99
C ILE A 173 5.61 -6.45 14.59
N GLU A 174 6.50 -5.94 15.43
CA GLU A 174 7.33 -4.75 15.18
C GLU A 174 8.35 -4.95 14.04
N GLN A 175 8.68 -6.21 13.71
CA GLN A 175 9.55 -6.55 12.58
C GLN A 175 8.79 -6.60 11.25
N ILE A 176 7.47 -6.44 11.27
CA ILE A 176 6.66 -6.36 10.06
C ILE A 176 6.74 -4.94 9.51
N ARG A 177 7.36 -4.77 8.35
CA ARG A 177 7.43 -3.48 7.64
C ARG A 177 6.09 -3.02 7.10
N GLY A 178 5.22 -3.97 6.73
CA GLY A 178 3.90 -3.68 6.18
C GLY A 178 3.25 -4.86 5.47
N HIS A 179 2.03 -4.63 5.01
CA HIS A 179 1.19 -5.57 4.29
C HIS A 179 1.42 -5.43 2.78
N ALA A 180 1.77 -6.51 2.11
CA ALA A 180 1.85 -6.57 0.65
C ALA A 180 0.42 -6.64 0.09
N TRP A 181 -0.10 -5.51 -0.31
CA TRP A 181 -1.52 -5.34 -0.64
C TRP A 181 -1.84 -5.54 -2.12
N VAL A 182 -1.03 -4.91 -3.00
CA VAL A 182 -1.29 -4.89 -4.44
C VAL A 182 -0.02 -5.27 -5.20
N ARG A 183 -0.16 -6.20 -6.15
CA ARG A 183 0.81 -6.42 -7.21
C ARG A 183 0.44 -5.52 -8.38
N TYR A 184 1.32 -4.60 -8.79
CA TYR A 184 1.06 -3.65 -9.86
C TYR A 184 1.89 -3.89 -11.13
N TRP A 185 2.92 -4.73 -11.06
CA TRP A 185 3.75 -5.09 -12.19
C TRP A 185 4.12 -6.57 -12.17
N PRO A 186 4.13 -7.28 -13.33
CA PRO A 186 3.72 -6.79 -14.64
C PRO A 186 2.20 -6.52 -14.70
N LEU A 187 1.77 -5.63 -15.62
CA LEU A 187 0.36 -5.18 -15.68
C LEU A 187 -0.64 -6.32 -15.94
N GLN A 188 -0.21 -7.36 -16.66
CA GLN A 188 -1.03 -8.55 -16.93
C GLN A 188 -1.39 -9.32 -15.65
N ASP A 189 -0.56 -9.22 -14.62
CA ASP A 189 -0.73 -9.91 -13.34
C ASP A 189 -1.23 -8.96 -12.24
N ALA A 190 -1.53 -7.69 -12.58
CA ALA A 190 -1.90 -6.69 -11.60
C ALA A 190 -3.19 -7.08 -10.85
N GLY A 191 -3.17 -6.93 -9.52
CA GLY A 191 -4.31 -7.29 -8.69
C GLY A 191 -4.00 -7.28 -7.20
N LEU A 192 -5.03 -7.52 -6.39
CA LEU A 192 -4.90 -7.70 -4.95
C LEU A 192 -4.17 -9.01 -4.63
N ILE A 193 -3.31 -8.97 -3.64
CA ILE A 193 -2.62 -10.15 -3.10
C ILE A 193 -3.53 -10.75 -2.02
N ARG A 194 -3.86 -12.03 -2.19
CA ARG A 194 -4.74 -12.77 -1.28
C ARG A 194 -4.07 -14.05 -0.82
#